data_4b660ee0d4e6cbdefb2c3cf7b8e0a3d4
#
_entry.id   4b660ee0d4e6cbdefb2c3cf7b8e0a3d4
#
_cell.length_a   1.000
_cell.length_b   1.000
_cell.length_c   1.000
_cell.angle_alpha   90.00
_cell.angle_beta   90.00
_cell.angle_gamma   90.00
#
_symmetry.space_group_name_H-M   'P 1'
#
loop_
_entity.id
_entity.type
_entity.pdbx_description
1 polymer ?
#
loop_
_entity_poly.entity_id
_entity_poly.type
_entity_poly.pdbx_seq_one_letter_code
_entity_poly.pdbx_strand_id
1 'polypeptide(L)'
;NESSETNAIRETMEELKVSREQIHMIAQMDTLYTAYDNKVSVYLCELTDYEMTYNKDEVAEIFTVPLKFFMETEPAAYVNTVRLLPPDNFPYEQIPGGRNYHWRDGHKKVYFYYYKDWIIWGLTAYVLRGVMRTLKAELPGIECGNLVV
;
A
#
# COMPACT_ATOMS: atom_id res chain seq x y z
N ASN A 1 -17.46 -17.65 0.66
CA ASN A 1 -16.23 -16.86 0.80
C ASN A 1 -16.28 -15.76 -0.25
N GLU A 2 -16.28 -14.53 0.18
CA GLU A 2 -16.21 -13.35 -0.66
C GLU A 2 -14.85 -13.28 -1.39
N SER A 3 -14.81 -12.86 -2.65
CA SER A 3 -13.54 -12.65 -3.35
C SER A 3 -12.83 -11.40 -2.81
N SER A 4 -11.49 -11.32 -2.97
CA SER A 4 -10.74 -10.13 -2.55
C SER A 4 -11.17 -8.86 -3.30
N GLU A 5 -11.60 -9.00 -4.56
CA GLU A 5 -12.14 -7.90 -5.35
C GLU A 5 -13.48 -7.41 -4.78
N THR A 6 -14.41 -8.33 -4.53
CA THR A 6 -15.72 -7.99 -3.95
C THR A 6 -15.55 -7.30 -2.59
N ASN A 7 -14.64 -7.81 -1.77
CA ASN A 7 -14.33 -7.19 -0.48
C ASN A 7 -13.78 -5.77 -0.66
N ALA A 8 -12.82 -5.56 -1.57
CA ALA A 8 -12.26 -4.23 -1.81
C ALA A 8 -13.31 -3.22 -2.29
N ILE A 9 -14.23 -3.65 -3.17
CA ILE A 9 -15.33 -2.82 -3.62
C ILE A 9 -16.28 -2.48 -2.47
N ARG A 10 -16.66 -3.46 -1.65
CA ARG A 10 -17.55 -3.27 -0.52
C ARG A 10 -16.95 -2.27 0.49
N GLU A 11 -15.69 -2.45 0.87
CA GLU A 11 -14.99 -1.52 1.77
C GLU A 11 -14.95 -0.10 1.19
N THR A 12 -14.64 0.03 -0.12
CA THR A 12 -14.64 1.34 -0.79
C THR A 12 -16.02 2.01 -0.73
N MET A 13 -17.10 1.25 -0.94
CA MET A 13 -18.47 1.77 -0.83
C MET A 13 -18.80 2.22 0.59
N GLU A 14 -18.39 1.45 1.60
CA GLU A 14 -18.65 1.72 3.02
C GLU A 14 -17.85 2.93 3.50
N GLU A 15 -16.55 2.99 3.19
CA GLU A 15 -15.66 4.05 3.64
C GLU A 15 -15.91 5.38 2.92
N LEU A 16 -16.08 5.36 1.59
CA LEU A 16 -16.23 6.58 0.78
C LEU A 16 -17.68 6.99 0.52
N LYS A 17 -18.66 6.19 0.99
CA LYS A 17 -20.10 6.44 0.76
C LYS A 17 -20.47 6.58 -0.72
N VAL A 18 -19.86 5.74 -1.56
CA VAL A 18 -20.12 5.66 -3.00
C VAL A 18 -20.97 4.46 -3.33
N SER A 19 -21.68 4.50 -4.46
CA SER A 19 -22.40 3.35 -4.99
C SER A 19 -21.46 2.44 -5.81
N ARG A 20 -21.92 1.20 -6.07
CA ARG A 20 -21.17 0.25 -6.90
C ARG A 20 -20.93 0.77 -8.33
N GLU A 21 -21.91 1.51 -8.87
CA GLU A 21 -21.89 2.07 -10.23
C GLU A 21 -20.81 3.14 -10.40
N GLN A 22 -20.43 3.82 -9.31
CA GLN A 22 -19.38 4.83 -9.32
C GLN A 22 -17.97 4.23 -9.33
N ILE A 23 -17.83 2.93 -9.04
CA ILE A 23 -16.53 2.25 -8.96
C ILE A 23 -16.28 1.46 -10.23
N HIS A 24 -15.36 1.93 -11.06
CA HIS A 24 -14.94 1.27 -12.29
C HIS A 24 -13.59 0.59 -12.10
N MET A 25 -13.60 -0.74 -12.03
CA MET A 25 -12.37 -1.53 -11.90
C MET A 25 -11.56 -1.43 -13.20
N ILE A 26 -10.31 -0.98 -13.08
CA ILE A 26 -9.37 -0.87 -14.21
C ILE A 26 -8.50 -2.10 -14.29
N ALA A 27 -7.83 -2.45 -13.18
CA ALA A 27 -6.91 -3.59 -13.15
C ALA A 27 -6.71 -4.14 -11.73
N GLN A 28 -6.46 -5.43 -11.65
CA GLN A 28 -5.83 -6.03 -10.48
C GLN A 28 -4.32 -5.88 -10.62
N MET A 29 -3.70 -5.32 -9.61
CA MET A 29 -2.26 -5.16 -9.51
C MET A 29 -1.61 -6.37 -8.83
N ASP A 30 -0.29 -6.37 -8.74
CA ASP A 30 0.44 -7.44 -8.05
C ASP A 30 -0.02 -7.58 -6.59
N THR A 31 -0.17 -8.82 -6.17
CA THR A 31 -0.44 -9.15 -4.77
C THR A 31 0.82 -8.98 -3.93
N LEU A 32 0.71 -8.31 -2.81
CA LEU A 32 1.80 -8.12 -1.87
C LEU A 32 1.72 -9.12 -0.72
N TYR A 33 2.86 -9.66 -0.35
CA TYR A 33 3.01 -10.43 0.89
C TYR A 33 3.81 -9.58 1.88
N THR A 34 3.20 -9.30 3.02
CA THR A 34 3.85 -8.51 4.07
C THR A 34 4.74 -9.41 4.94
N ALA A 35 5.65 -8.81 5.72
CA ALA A 35 6.46 -9.55 6.68
C ALA A 35 5.66 -10.18 7.85
N TYR A 36 4.37 -9.91 7.92
CA TYR A 36 3.44 -10.42 8.94
C TYR A 36 2.48 -11.48 8.38
N ASP A 37 2.88 -12.17 7.30
CA ASP A 37 2.08 -13.18 6.59
C ASP A 37 0.71 -12.68 6.06
N ASN A 38 0.52 -11.37 5.97
CA ASN A 38 -0.68 -10.82 5.38
C ASN A 38 -0.55 -10.74 3.86
N LYS A 39 -1.55 -11.27 3.17
CA LYS A 39 -1.74 -11.13 1.73
C LYS A 39 -2.55 -9.87 1.47
N VAL A 40 -2.00 -8.93 0.71
CA VAL A 40 -2.68 -7.68 0.30
C VAL A 40 -2.92 -7.73 -1.20
N SER A 41 -4.18 -7.81 -1.60
CA SER A 41 -4.60 -7.67 -3.00
C SER A 41 -4.81 -6.20 -3.31
N VAL A 42 -4.21 -5.73 -4.39
CA VAL A 42 -4.26 -4.32 -4.81
C VAL A 42 -5.08 -4.22 -6.08
N TYR A 43 -5.97 -3.26 -6.12
CA TYR A 43 -6.83 -2.97 -7.27
C TYR A 43 -6.70 -1.50 -7.66
N LEU A 44 -6.58 -1.24 -8.95
CA LEU A 44 -6.69 0.08 -9.53
C LEU A 44 -8.11 0.27 -10.03
N CYS A 45 -8.77 1.31 -9.57
CA CYS A 45 -10.11 1.67 -10.00
C CYS A 45 -10.21 3.18 -10.26
N GLU A 46 -11.23 3.56 -11.02
CA GLU A 46 -11.67 4.93 -11.19
C GLU A 46 -12.97 5.14 -10.41
N LEU A 47 -13.07 6.28 -9.74
CA LEU A 47 -14.32 6.75 -9.14
C LEU A 47 -14.91 7.84 -10.01
N THR A 48 -16.14 7.64 -10.49
CA THR A 48 -16.87 8.65 -11.27
C THR A 48 -17.87 9.39 -10.39
N ASP A 49 -18.08 10.67 -10.66
CA ASP A 49 -19.04 11.52 -9.95
C ASP A 49 -18.88 11.49 -8.42
N TYR A 50 -17.63 11.44 -7.95
CA TYR A 50 -17.33 11.37 -6.54
C TYR A 50 -17.33 12.77 -5.89
N GLU A 51 -18.19 12.97 -4.90
CA GLU A 51 -18.44 14.23 -4.22
C GLU A 51 -17.60 14.43 -2.94
N MET A 52 -16.49 13.72 -2.78
CA MET A 52 -15.63 13.75 -1.59
C MET A 52 -16.39 13.41 -0.29
N THR A 53 -17.33 12.48 -0.38
CA THR A 53 -18.07 11.93 0.76
C THR A 53 -17.25 10.83 1.45
N TYR A 54 -17.46 10.63 2.75
CA TYR A 54 -16.86 9.52 3.47
C TYR A 54 -17.58 9.19 4.77
N ASN A 55 -17.33 8.01 5.30
CA ASN A 55 -17.88 7.55 6.57
C ASN A 55 -17.02 8.09 7.74
N LYS A 56 -17.53 9.08 8.46
CA LYS A 56 -16.80 9.74 9.55
C LYS A 56 -16.56 8.84 10.78
N ASP A 57 -17.25 7.71 10.87
CA ASP A 57 -17.06 6.75 11.96
C ASP A 57 -15.85 5.85 11.71
N GLU A 58 -15.43 5.70 10.45
CA GLU A 58 -14.34 4.82 10.04
C GLU A 58 -13.14 5.59 9.44
N VAL A 59 -13.41 6.70 8.76
CA VAL A 59 -12.41 7.51 8.06
C VAL A 59 -12.32 8.88 8.71
N ALA A 60 -11.16 9.23 9.23
CA ALA A 60 -10.94 10.51 9.92
C ALA A 60 -10.96 11.69 8.94
N GLU A 61 -10.34 11.52 7.77
CA GLU A 61 -10.22 12.57 6.76
C GLU A 61 -9.84 11.95 5.41
N ILE A 62 -10.23 12.61 4.33
CA ILE A 62 -9.85 12.26 2.96
C ILE A 62 -9.16 13.44 2.27
N PHE A 63 -8.25 13.15 1.38
CA PHE A 63 -7.61 14.12 0.50
C PHE A 63 -7.27 13.48 -0.83
N THR A 64 -7.05 14.29 -1.83
CA THR A 64 -6.63 13.85 -3.16
C THR A 64 -5.26 14.39 -3.52
N VAL A 65 -4.53 13.60 -4.31
CA VAL A 65 -3.21 13.96 -4.81
C VAL A 65 -3.21 13.83 -6.34
N PRO A 66 -2.73 14.82 -7.09
CA PRO A 66 -2.62 14.68 -8.53
C PRO A 66 -1.79 13.45 -8.91
N LEU A 67 -2.28 12.62 -9.81
CA LEU A 67 -1.56 11.43 -10.29
C LEU A 67 -0.17 11.81 -10.81
N LYS A 68 -0.07 12.97 -11.48
CA LYS A 68 1.18 13.54 -11.96
C LYS A 68 2.25 13.66 -10.87
N PHE A 69 1.85 14.04 -9.64
CA PHE A 69 2.80 14.13 -8.52
C PHE A 69 3.51 12.79 -8.28
N PHE A 70 2.77 11.68 -8.24
CA PHE A 70 3.36 10.35 -8.04
C PHE A 70 4.14 9.86 -9.26
N MET A 71 3.73 10.28 -10.45
CA MET A 71 4.45 9.95 -11.69
C MET A 71 5.82 10.65 -11.78
N GLU A 72 5.94 11.85 -11.23
CA GLU A 72 7.16 12.66 -11.30
C GLU A 72 8.02 12.59 -10.03
N THR A 73 7.47 12.09 -8.91
CA THR A 73 8.15 12.09 -7.62
C THR A 73 8.56 10.67 -7.21
N GLU A 74 9.84 10.46 -6.92
CA GLU A 74 10.28 9.26 -6.22
C GLU A 74 10.16 9.48 -4.70
N PRO A 75 9.59 8.51 -3.96
CA PRO A 75 9.45 8.65 -2.51
C PRO A 75 10.79 8.60 -1.79
N ALA A 76 10.92 9.31 -0.69
CA ALA A 76 12.04 9.13 0.22
C ALA A 76 12.03 7.68 0.77
N ALA A 77 13.20 7.05 0.84
CA ALA A 77 13.33 5.66 1.27
C ALA A 77 14.25 5.57 2.49
N TYR A 78 13.73 4.99 3.56
CA TYR A 78 14.47 4.72 4.79
C TYR A 78 14.63 3.22 4.97
N VAL A 79 15.81 2.78 5.36
CA VAL A 79 16.11 1.35 5.55
C VAL A 79 16.01 1.03 7.04
N ASN A 80 15.00 0.27 7.40
CA ASN A 80 14.84 -0.26 8.75
C ASN A 80 15.56 -1.60 8.88
N THR A 81 16.23 -1.81 9.99
CA THR A 81 16.76 -3.13 10.36
C THR A 81 15.65 -3.97 10.97
N VAL A 82 15.50 -5.19 10.46
CA VAL A 82 14.55 -6.19 10.98
C VAL A 82 15.36 -7.28 11.68
N ARG A 83 15.13 -7.44 12.97
CA ARG A 83 15.84 -8.41 13.79
C ARG A 83 14.91 -9.49 14.29
N LEU A 84 15.32 -10.75 14.17
CA LEU A 84 14.64 -11.88 14.79
C LEU A 84 14.89 -11.86 16.30
N LEU A 85 13.81 -11.90 17.07
CA LEU A 85 13.84 -12.01 18.52
C LEU A 85 13.18 -13.33 18.90
N PRO A 86 13.95 -14.40 19.11
CA PRO A 86 13.39 -15.68 19.56
C PRO A 86 12.70 -15.56 20.91
N PRO A 87 11.65 -16.34 21.18
CA PRO A 87 10.98 -16.36 22.48
C PRO A 87 11.88 -16.95 23.57
N ASP A 88 11.55 -16.71 24.83
CA ASP A 88 12.34 -17.16 25.98
C ASP A 88 12.53 -18.69 26.03
N ASN A 89 11.54 -19.45 25.57
CA ASN A 89 11.54 -20.90 25.50
C ASN A 89 12.12 -21.48 24.21
N PHE A 90 12.84 -20.65 23.42
CA PHE A 90 13.49 -21.14 22.22
C PHE A 90 14.57 -22.18 22.55
N PRO A 91 14.59 -23.34 21.83
CA PRO A 91 15.48 -24.46 22.16
C PRO A 91 16.92 -24.20 21.68
N TYR A 92 17.60 -23.27 22.31
CA TYR A 92 18.99 -22.88 21.95
C TYR A 92 19.98 -24.03 22.03
N GLU A 93 19.76 -25.02 22.89
CA GLU A 93 20.59 -26.20 23.02
C GLU A 93 20.57 -27.13 21.81
N GLN A 94 19.57 -26.96 20.92
CA GLN A 94 19.40 -27.80 19.73
C GLN A 94 19.99 -27.17 18.45
N ILE A 95 20.55 -25.97 18.57
CA ILE A 95 21.16 -25.28 17.42
C ILE A 95 22.65 -25.05 17.61
N PRO A 96 23.47 -25.04 16.52
CA PRO A 96 24.88 -24.72 16.58
C PRO A 96 25.12 -23.33 17.15
N GLY A 97 26.01 -23.19 18.14
CA GLY A 97 26.29 -21.92 18.80
C GLY A 97 25.37 -21.56 19.95
N GLY A 98 24.26 -22.28 20.12
CA GLY A 98 23.35 -22.08 21.25
C GLY A 98 22.85 -20.63 21.36
N ARG A 99 22.90 -20.06 22.57
CA ARG A 99 22.53 -18.67 22.83
C ARG A 99 23.42 -17.62 22.15
N ASN A 100 24.59 -18.02 21.66
CA ASN A 100 25.53 -17.18 20.94
C ASN A 100 25.33 -17.25 19.41
N TYR A 101 24.27 -17.90 18.95
CA TYR A 101 23.97 -17.95 17.53
C TYR A 101 23.70 -16.54 16.97
N HIS A 102 24.46 -16.15 15.94
CA HIS A 102 24.33 -14.85 15.30
C HIS A 102 23.19 -14.87 14.27
N TRP A 103 22.02 -14.35 14.67
CA TRP A 103 20.92 -14.11 13.77
C TRP A 103 21.30 -13.01 12.77
N ARG A 104 21.04 -13.28 11.49
CA ARG A 104 21.25 -12.24 10.46
C ARG A 104 20.15 -11.19 10.56
N ASP A 105 20.57 -9.94 10.58
CA ASP A 105 19.64 -8.82 10.44
C ASP A 105 19.10 -8.77 9.00
N GLY A 106 17.81 -8.60 8.86
CA GLY A 106 17.15 -8.27 7.60
C GLY A 106 17.08 -6.75 7.41
N HIS A 107 16.77 -6.31 6.21
CA HIS A 107 16.57 -4.89 5.90
C HIS A 107 15.26 -4.69 5.14
N LYS A 108 14.44 -3.72 5.58
CA LYS A 108 13.19 -3.37 4.94
C LYS A 108 13.15 -1.87 4.65
N LYS A 109 12.89 -1.51 3.39
CA LYS A 109 12.67 -0.12 3.01
C LYS A 109 11.25 0.30 3.39
N VAL A 110 11.14 1.49 3.98
CA VAL A 110 9.90 2.20 4.23
C VAL A 110 9.91 3.46 3.41
N TYR A 111 8.85 3.69 2.64
CA TYR A 111 8.73 4.80 1.72
C TYR A 111 7.85 5.90 2.27
N PHE A 112 8.17 7.16 1.90
CA PHE A 112 7.44 8.36 2.29
C PHE A 112 7.27 9.28 1.08
N TYR A 113 6.03 9.65 0.77
CA TYR A 113 5.70 10.76 -0.10
C TYR A 113 5.28 11.94 0.76
N TYR A 114 5.76 13.11 0.42
CA TYR A 114 5.41 14.37 1.07
C TYR A 114 4.67 15.25 0.06
N TYR A 115 3.37 15.44 0.27
CA TYR A 115 2.54 16.26 -0.60
C TYR A 115 1.85 17.35 0.21
N LYS A 116 2.26 18.61 0.05
CA LYS A 116 1.82 19.73 0.90
C LYS A 116 2.03 19.39 2.39
N ASP A 117 0.97 19.44 3.18
CA ASP A 117 0.99 19.08 4.60
C ASP A 117 0.73 17.59 4.87
N TRP A 118 0.54 16.79 3.82
CA TRP A 118 0.22 15.36 3.91
C TRP A 118 1.47 14.48 3.79
N ILE A 119 1.48 13.44 4.61
CA ILE A 119 2.53 12.41 4.59
C ILE A 119 1.87 11.07 4.25
N ILE A 120 2.24 10.48 3.12
CA ILE A 120 1.81 9.15 2.72
C ILE A 120 2.99 8.22 2.90
N TRP A 121 2.86 7.20 3.75
CA TRP A 121 3.98 6.36 4.12
C TRP A 121 3.60 4.89 4.30
N GLY A 122 4.60 4.05 4.62
CA GLY A 122 4.41 2.66 4.97
C GLY A 122 3.88 1.82 3.80
N LEU A 123 2.83 1.01 4.06
CA LEU A 123 2.25 0.11 3.07
C LEU A 123 1.61 0.88 1.91
N THR A 124 0.90 1.96 2.20
CA THR A 124 0.25 2.80 1.17
C THR A 124 1.28 3.38 0.21
N ALA A 125 2.37 3.97 0.71
CA ALA A 125 3.45 4.48 -0.15
C ALA A 125 4.16 3.37 -0.94
N TYR A 126 4.30 2.18 -0.36
CA TYR A 126 4.86 1.02 -1.04
C TYR A 126 3.98 0.58 -2.22
N VAL A 127 2.67 0.47 -1.99
CA VAL A 127 1.67 0.14 -3.02
C VAL A 127 1.67 1.18 -4.13
N LEU A 128 1.52 2.46 -3.79
CA LEU A 128 1.52 3.56 -4.76
C LEU A 128 2.78 3.55 -5.63
N ARG A 129 3.95 3.39 -5.03
CA ARG A 129 5.21 3.29 -5.78
C ARG A 129 5.19 2.12 -6.76
N GLY A 130 4.67 0.97 -6.36
CA GLY A 130 4.52 -0.20 -7.23
C GLY A 130 3.60 0.09 -8.41
N VAL A 131 2.41 0.61 -8.15
CA VAL A 131 1.43 0.99 -9.17
C VAL A 131 2.02 2.01 -10.16
N MET A 132 2.67 3.06 -9.66
CA MET A 132 3.29 4.08 -10.54
C MET A 132 4.38 3.51 -11.43
N ARG A 133 5.17 2.57 -10.94
CA ARG A 133 6.18 1.88 -11.76
C ARG A 133 5.55 1.06 -12.88
N THR A 134 4.48 0.34 -12.59
CA THR A 134 3.73 -0.42 -13.60
C THR A 134 3.12 0.50 -14.63
N LEU A 135 2.45 1.59 -14.21
CA LEU A 135 1.87 2.56 -15.14
C LEU A 135 2.92 3.19 -16.05
N LYS A 136 4.08 3.57 -15.52
CA LYS A 136 5.19 4.11 -16.33
C LYS A 136 5.72 3.11 -17.35
N ALA A 137 5.77 1.83 -17.00
CA ALA A 137 6.28 0.78 -17.87
C ALA A 137 5.30 0.40 -18.99
N GLU A 138 4.01 0.27 -18.65
CA GLU A 138 2.98 -0.21 -19.57
C GLU A 138 2.38 0.91 -20.44
N LEU A 139 2.40 2.15 -19.94
CA LEU A 139 1.80 3.32 -20.59
C LEU A 139 2.84 4.45 -20.73
N PRO A 140 3.92 4.26 -21.50
CA PRO A 140 4.90 5.30 -21.70
C PRO A 140 4.25 6.49 -22.43
N GLY A 141 4.29 7.67 -21.81
CA GLY A 141 3.70 8.90 -22.36
C GLY A 141 2.24 9.14 -21.92
N ILE A 142 1.74 8.43 -20.91
CA ILE A 142 0.44 8.74 -20.33
C ILE A 142 0.37 10.20 -19.89
N GLU A 143 -0.60 10.93 -20.43
CA GLU A 143 -0.92 12.27 -19.98
C GLU A 143 -1.84 12.18 -18.77
N CYS A 144 -1.30 12.47 -17.58
CA CYS A 144 -2.06 12.37 -16.33
C CYS A 144 -3.19 13.40 -16.21
N GLY A 145 -3.19 14.44 -17.06
CA GLY A 145 -4.23 15.47 -17.06
C GLY A 145 -4.55 15.99 -15.64
N ASN A 146 -5.84 16.03 -15.32
CA ASN A 146 -6.35 16.40 -14.00
C ASN A 146 -6.70 15.19 -13.12
N LEU A 147 -6.21 13.97 -13.45
CA LEU A 147 -6.44 12.79 -12.66
C LEU A 147 -5.85 12.95 -11.26
N VAL A 148 -6.59 12.51 -10.24
CA VAL A 148 -6.19 12.53 -8.82
C VAL A 148 -6.27 11.11 -8.24
N VAL A 149 -5.50 10.86 -7.18
CA VAL A 149 -5.44 9.61 -6.43
C VAL A 149 -5.81 9.87 -4.98
#